data_0f7a1e6ee54a75ff51be8e0a32aa6b29
#
_entry.id   0f7a1e6ee54a75ff51be8e0a32aa6b29
#
_cell.length_a   1.000
_cell.length_b   1.000
_cell.length_c   1.000
_cell.angle_alpha   90.00
_cell.angle_beta   90.00
_cell.angle_gamma   90.00
#
_symmetry.space_group_name_H-M   'P 1'
#
loop_
_entity.id
_entity.type
_entity.pdbx_description
1 polymer ?
#
loop_
_entity_poly.entity_id
_entity_poly.type
_entity_poly.pdbx_seq_one_letter_code
_entity_poly.pdbx_strand_id
1 'polypeptide(L)'
;MIARFLLKNFLYLILLIPTLLQAASDLELDISKLSPESLTEMPPVLIGKNGEKIISDINFTNEKVLLNKIPSENEARRLLTATVDKYISKSNVIINKIMNNIIEIPNQVTKSKIVHKLKLNNSFLRKIFNDLYSKKIDMESVFYVTKFNNEAVVITQAELIGSELHIEFVMSNPDNILNTVLNNEGAIKRASVENIRSIGRDVISNNPVIKKLKSYVVSPTLEANYRRLGFTEFTCL
;
A
#
# COMPACT_ATOMS: atom_id res chain seq x y z
N MET A 1 -47.68 -5.09 10.68
CA MET A 1 -46.81 -4.02 10.13
C MET A 1 -45.33 -4.28 10.43
N ILE A 2 -44.94 -4.65 11.64
CA ILE A 2 -43.57 -4.91 12.10
C ILE A 2 -42.85 -6.02 11.30
N ALA A 3 -43.52 -7.13 10.97
CA ALA A 3 -42.92 -8.24 10.24
C ALA A 3 -42.46 -7.86 8.81
N ARG A 4 -43.21 -6.99 8.12
CA ARG A 4 -42.81 -6.49 6.78
C ARG A 4 -41.61 -5.55 6.82
N PHE A 5 -41.43 -4.79 7.92
CA PHE A 5 -40.30 -3.89 8.13
C PHE A 5 -39.03 -4.69 8.41
N LEU A 6 -39.13 -5.72 9.25
CA LEU A 6 -38.01 -6.60 9.56
C LEU A 6 -37.59 -7.42 8.34
N LEU A 7 -38.48 -7.92 7.55
CA LEU A 7 -38.16 -8.66 6.33
C LEU A 7 -37.49 -7.81 5.27
N LYS A 8 -37.91 -6.54 5.13
CA LYS A 8 -37.29 -5.60 4.18
C LYS A 8 -35.86 -5.23 4.59
N ASN A 9 -35.61 -5.00 5.87
CA ASN A 9 -34.28 -4.71 6.39
C ASN A 9 -33.35 -5.94 6.36
N PHE A 10 -33.90 -7.14 6.56
CA PHE A 10 -33.17 -8.40 6.42
C PHE A 10 -32.77 -8.68 4.96
N LEU A 11 -33.65 -8.37 4.01
CA LEU A 11 -33.34 -8.48 2.57
C LEU A 11 -32.25 -7.47 2.15
N TYR A 12 -32.26 -6.23 2.68
CA TYR A 12 -31.20 -5.25 2.45
C TYR A 12 -29.86 -5.71 3.05
N LEU A 13 -29.88 -6.35 4.20
CA LEU A 13 -28.68 -6.90 4.83
C LEU A 13 -28.09 -8.04 3.97
N ILE A 14 -28.93 -8.95 3.45
CA ILE A 14 -28.50 -10.05 2.58
C ILE A 14 -27.96 -9.54 1.23
N LEU A 15 -28.52 -8.46 0.68
CA LEU A 15 -28.03 -7.84 -0.56
C LEU A 15 -26.75 -7.02 -0.37
N LEU A 16 -26.44 -6.59 0.87
CA LEU A 16 -25.20 -5.87 1.20
C LEU A 16 -24.03 -6.82 1.50
N ILE A 17 -24.30 -8.07 1.90
CA ILE A 17 -23.27 -9.07 2.20
C ILE A 17 -22.36 -9.37 0.99
N PRO A 18 -22.85 -9.53 -0.25
CA PRO A 18 -21.98 -9.78 -1.41
C PRO A 18 -21.09 -8.60 -1.78
N THR A 19 -21.49 -7.37 -1.46
CA THR A 19 -20.66 -6.18 -1.72
C THR A 19 -19.60 -5.94 -0.65
N LEU A 20 -19.71 -6.56 0.52
CA LEU A 20 -18.73 -6.54 1.60
C LEU A 20 -17.75 -7.72 1.53
N LEU A 21 -18.12 -8.81 0.88
CA LEU A 21 -17.27 -9.94 0.51
C LEU A 21 -16.68 -9.72 -0.90
N GLN A 22 -16.04 -8.59 -1.15
CA GLN A 22 -15.00 -8.59 -2.18
C GLN A 22 -13.92 -9.55 -1.66
N ALA A 23 -13.92 -10.73 -2.23
CA ALA A 23 -12.97 -11.77 -1.87
C ALA A 23 -11.59 -11.17 -1.99
N ALA A 24 -10.87 -11.18 -0.88
CA ALA A 24 -9.46 -10.89 -0.91
C ALA A 24 -8.80 -11.95 -1.78
N SER A 25 -7.91 -11.52 -2.65
CA SER A 25 -7.18 -12.42 -3.54
C SER A 25 -5.82 -12.71 -2.95
N ASP A 26 -5.52 -14.00 -2.81
CA ASP A 26 -4.17 -14.46 -2.55
C ASP A 26 -3.41 -14.51 -3.87
N LEU A 27 -2.39 -13.67 -3.99
CA LEU A 27 -1.61 -13.53 -5.20
C LEU A 27 -0.15 -13.93 -4.96
N GLU A 28 0.42 -14.65 -5.92
CA GLU A 28 1.84 -14.99 -5.92
C GLU A 28 2.52 -14.65 -7.25
N LEU A 29 3.80 -14.34 -7.19
CA LEU A 29 4.69 -14.21 -8.33
C LEU A 29 5.86 -15.17 -8.14
N ASP A 30 5.97 -16.16 -9.03
CA ASP A 30 7.14 -17.04 -9.11
C ASP A 30 8.29 -16.27 -9.73
N ILE A 31 9.25 -15.88 -8.91
CA ILE A 31 10.42 -15.11 -9.33
C ILE A 31 11.62 -16.00 -9.68
N SER A 32 11.52 -17.30 -9.47
CA SER A 32 12.65 -18.23 -9.71
C SER A 32 13.10 -18.31 -11.17
N LYS A 33 12.24 -17.89 -12.09
CA LYS A 33 12.44 -17.89 -13.55
C LYS A 33 12.51 -16.51 -14.18
N LEU A 34 12.47 -15.46 -13.35
CA LEU A 34 12.45 -14.09 -13.81
C LEU A 34 13.85 -13.46 -13.72
N SER A 35 14.14 -12.55 -14.65
CA SER A 35 15.23 -11.59 -14.52
C SER A 35 14.69 -10.26 -13.98
N PRO A 36 15.54 -9.40 -13.41
CA PRO A 36 15.10 -8.07 -12.95
C PRO A 36 14.42 -7.24 -14.04
N GLU A 37 14.84 -7.43 -15.30
CA GLU A 37 14.32 -6.72 -16.47
C GLU A 37 12.95 -7.24 -16.92
N SER A 38 12.61 -8.49 -16.56
CA SER A 38 11.34 -9.11 -16.95
C SER A 38 10.12 -8.55 -16.22
N LEU A 39 10.34 -7.83 -15.11
CA LEU A 39 9.24 -7.16 -14.41
C LEU A 39 8.75 -5.97 -15.24
N THR A 40 7.47 -6.06 -15.66
CA THR A 40 6.83 -5.08 -16.53
C THR A 40 7.06 -3.64 -16.05
N GLU A 41 7.54 -2.79 -16.95
CA GLU A 41 7.73 -1.39 -16.64
C GLU A 41 6.38 -0.67 -16.53
N MET A 42 6.12 -0.17 -15.35
CA MET A 42 5.01 0.74 -15.07
C MET A 42 5.55 1.92 -14.26
N PRO A 43 6.28 2.84 -14.90
CA PRO A 43 6.93 3.93 -14.21
C PRO A 43 5.92 4.77 -13.42
N PRO A 44 6.33 5.34 -12.30
CA PRO A 44 5.52 6.31 -11.58
C PRO A 44 5.23 7.52 -12.47
N VAL A 45 4.07 8.13 -12.26
CA VAL A 45 3.63 9.29 -13.02
C VAL A 45 3.30 10.41 -12.06
N LEU A 46 4.02 11.53 -12.18
CA LEU A 46 3.71 12.78 -11.52
C LEU A 46 2.64 13.53 -12.33
N ILE A 47 1.64 14.08 -11.65
CA ILE A 47 0.65 14.96 -12.25
C ILE A 47 1.15 16.40 -12.13
N GLY A 48 1.33 17.05 -13.25
CA GLY A 48 1.73 18.45 -13.35
C GLY A 48 0.57 19.42 -13.15
N LYS A 49 0.88 20.71 -13.23
CA LYS A 49 -0.06 21.81 -12.91
C LYS A 49 -1.31 21.81 -13.80
N ASN A 50 -1.19 21.41 -15.04
CA ASN A 50 -2.31 21.38 -16.00
C ASN A 50 -2.90 19.98 -16.15
N GLY A 51 -2.60 19.05 -15.21
CA GLY A 51 -3.03 17.67 -15.29
C GLY A 51 -2.22 16.80 -16.26
N GLU A 52 -1.14 17.34 -16.83
CA GLU A 52 -0.21 16.60 -17.68
C GLU A 52 0.47 15.48 -16.88
N LYS A 53 0.79 14.40 -17.56
CA LYS A 53 1.49 13.26 -16.97
C LYS A 53 2.99 13.39 -17.25
N ILE A 54 3.75 13.58 -16.19
CA ILE A 54 5.21 13.65 -16.25
C ILE A 54 5.74 12.30 -15.77
N ILE A 55 6.42 11.57 -16.64
CA ILE A 55 7.16 10.36 -16.26
C ILE A 55 8.50 10.83 -15.71
N SER A 56 8.74 10.55 -14.44
CA SER A 56 9.98 10.97 -13.78
C SER A 56 10.58 9.78 -13.03
N ASP A 57 11.59 9.17 -13.62
CA ASP A 57 12.37 8.12 -12.95
C ASP A 57 13.44 8.70 -12.04
N ILE A 58 13.91 9.92 -12.34
CA ILE A 58 15.14 10.52 -11.78
C ILE A 58 15.00 10.80 -10.27
N ASN A 59 13.80 11.09 -9.80
CA ASN A 59 13.56 11.52 -8.41
C ASN A 59 13.01 10.40 -7.51
N PHE A 60 12.88 9.18 -8.05
CA PHE A 60 12.44 8.03 -7.27
C PHE A 60 13.64 7.24 -6.77
N THR A 61 13.64 6.98 -5.48
CA THR A 61 14.60 6.07 -4.85
C THR A 61 13.85 5.01 -4.06
N ASN A 62 14.38 3.79 -4.08
CA ASN A 62 13.85 2.68 -3.31
C ASN A 62 14.91 2.27 -2.28
N GLU A 63 14.51 2.21 -1.03
CA GLU A 63 15.36 1.89 0.10
C GLU A 63 14.83 0.66 0.82
N LYS A 64 15.72 -0.30 1.08
CA LYS A 64 15.44 -1.46 1.92
C LYS A 64 15.89 -1.17 3.33
N VAL A 65 14.99 -1.29 4.29
CA VAL A 65 15.25 -1.05 5.71
C VAL A 65 15.14 -2.37 6.46
N LEU A 66 16.26 -2.85 6.98
CA LEU A 66 16.34 -4.03 7.82
C LEU A 66 16.41 -3.60 9.28
N LEU A 67 15.58 -4.21 10.13
CA LEU A 67 15.50 -3.84 11.55
C LEU A 67 16.33 -4.75 12.48
N ASN A 68 17.09 -5.67 11.94
CA ASN A 68 17.66 -6.78 12.69
C ASN A 68 19.19 -6.76 12.90
N LYS A 69 19.89 -5.67 12.59
CA LYS A 69 21.36 -5.70 12.75
C LYS A 69 21.96 -4.36 13.22
N ILE A 70 22.41 -4.31 14.51
CA ILE A 70 23.46 -3.43 15.07
C ILE A 70 23.05 -1.94 15.36
N PRO A 71 23.91 -1.08 15.97
CA PRO A 71 23.53 0.26 16.46
C PRO A 71 22.82 1.19 15.47
N SER A 72 23.03 1.01 14.16
CA SER A 72 22.25 1.65 13.08
C SER A 72 20.78 1.24 13.05
N GLU A 73 20.43 0.10 13.61
CA GLU A 73 19.06 -0.42 13.73
C GLU A 73 18.14 0.52 14.52
N ASN A 74 18.64 1.06 15.62
CA ASN A 74 17.85 1.98 16.45
C ASN A 74 17.53 3.27 15.70
N GLU A 75 18.42 3.74 14.85
CA GLU A 75 18.17 4.93 14.02
C GLU A 75 17.18 4.63 12.89
N ALA A 76 17.37 3.54 12.14
CA ALA A 76 16.45 3.12 11.09
C ALA A 76 15.03 2.90 11.65
N ARG A 77 14.91 2.20 12.78
CA ARG A 77 13.64 2.02 13.49
C ARG A 77 13.03 3.36 13.90
N ARG A 78 13.81 4.26 14.47
CA ARG A 78 13.37 5.59 14.90
C ARG A 78 12.84 6.42 13.73
N LEU A 79 13.57 6.44 12.61
CA LEU A 79 13.18 7.17 11.41
C LEU A 79 11.90 6.59 10.78
N LEU A 80 11.81 5.26 10.70
CA LEU A 80 10.62 4.59 10.21
C LEU A 80 9.41 4.85 11.10
N THR A 81 9.58 4.73 12.42
CA THR A 81 8.53 5.02 13.41
C THR A 81 8.04 6.46 13.29
N ALA A 82 8.96 7.42 13.19
CA ALA A 82 8.61 8.83 13.02
C ALA A 82 7.86 9.10 11.71
N THR A 83 8.24 8.41 10.62
CA THR A 83 7.54 8.52 9.34
C THR A 83 6.13 7.95 9.42
N VAL A 84 5.97 6.79 10.05
CA VAL A 84 4.66 6.15 10.25
C VAL A 84 3.76 7.03 11.12
N ASP A 85 4.28 7.59 12.21
CA ASP A 85 3.53 8.49 13.10
C ASP A 85 3.10 9.77 12.36
N LYS A 86 4.01 10.38 11.58
CA LYS A 86 3.69 11.51 10.69
C LYS A 86 2.52 11.18 9.76
N TYR A 87 2.48 9.97 9.19
CA TYR A 87 1.42 9.54 8.28
C TYR A 87 0.09 9.32 9.01
N ILE A 88 0.11 8.75 10.21
CA ILE A 88 -1.09 8.61 11.05
C ILE A 88 -1.68 9.98 11.35
N SER A 89 -0.85 10.92 11.79
CA SER A 89 -1.25 12.28 12.12
C SER A 89 -1.82 13.01 10.90
N LYS A 90 -1.15 12.94 9.75
CA LYS A 90 -1.63 13.52 8.49
C LYS A 90 -2.97 12.93 8.05
N SER A 91 -3.13 11.59 8.12
CA SER A 91 -4.40 10.94 7.78
C SER A 91 -5.55 11.49 8.60
N ASN A 92 -5.37 11.62 9.92
CA ASN A 92 -6.39 12.15 10.81
C ASN A 92 -6.74 13.61 10.48
N VAL A 93 -5.73 14.44 10.22
CA VAL A 93 -5.93 15.86 9.84
C VAL A 93 -6.71 15.96 8.53
N ILE A 94 -6.35 15.18 7.50
CA ILE A 94 -7.04 15.21 6.21
C ILE A 94 -8.48 14.73 6.36
N ILE A 95 -8.72 13.62 7.07
CA ILE A 95 -10.06 13.10 7.32
C ILE A 95 -10.92 14.17 8.01
N ASN A 96 -10.42 14.82 9.06
CA ASN A 96 -11.14 15.87 9.78
C ASN A 96 -11.45 17.07 8.88
N LYS A 97 -10.49 17.51 8.06
CA LYS A 97 -10.72 18.62 7.11
C LYS A 97 -11.79 18.28 6.07
N ILE A 98 -11.82 17.03 5.58
CA ILE A 98 -12.84 16.55 4.64
C ILE A 98 -14.21 16.46 5.32
N MET A 99 -14.27 15.93 6.54
CA MET A 99 -15.53 15.80 7.28
C MET A 99 -16.15 17.15 7.62
N ASN A 100 -15.32 18.15 7.93
CA ASN A 100 -15.73 19.52 8.23
C ASN A 100 -15.88 20.40 6.98
N ASN A 101 -15.82 19.83 5.77
CA ASN A 101 -15.92 20.52 4.47
C ASN A 101 -14.89 21.66 4.28
N ILE A 102 -13.73 21.57 4.95
CA ILE A 102 -12.59 22.48 4.76
C ILE A 102 -11.87 22.17 3.45
N ILE A 103 -11.82 20.88 3.08
CA ILE A 103 -11.33 20.43 1.77
C ILE A 103 -12.57 20.18 0.91
N GLU A 104 -12.71 20.94 -0.17
CA GLU A 104 -13.78 20.75 -1.13
C GLU A 104 -13.56 19.47 -1.94
N ILE A 105 -14.54 18.58 -1.90
CA ILE A 105 -14.56 17.34 -2.66
C ILE A 105 -15.73 17.38 -3.63
N PRO A 106 -15.53 17.04 -4.92
CA PRO A 106 -16.52 17.25 -5.99
C PRO A 106 -17.89 16.60 -5.74
N ASN A 107 -17.90 15.45 -5.05
CA ASN A 107 -19.13 14.72 -4.76
C ASN A 107 -18.96 13.76 -3.59
N GLN A 108 -20.09 13.26 -3.06
CA GLN A 108 -20.13 12.38 -1.90
C GLN A 108 -19.45 11.02 -2.16
N VAL A 109 -19.50 10.49 -3.36
CA VAL A 109 -18.85 9.21 -3.72
C VAL A 109 -17.34 9.34 -3.61
N THR A 110 -16.78 10.41 -4.19
CA THR A 110 -15.34 10.72 -4.10
C THR A 110 -14.92 10.98 -2.65
N LYS A 111 -15.74 11.72 -1.88
CA LYS A 111 -15.52 11.95 -0.45
C LYS A 111 -15.43 10.64 0.32
N SER A 112 -16.40 9.76 0.16
CA SER A 112 -16.43 8.45 0.80
C SER A 112 -15.23 7.58 0.41
N LYS A 113 -14.84 7.59 -0.86
CA LYS A 113 -13.67 6.85 -1.37
C LYS A 113 -12.36 7.32 -0.73
N ILE A 114 -12.15 8.63 -0.62
CA ILE A 114 -10.94 9.19 0.00
C ILE A 114 -10.89 8.82 1.48
N VAL A 115 -11.98 9.07 2.21
CA VAL A 115 -12.06 8.79 3.65
C VAL A 115 -11.85 7.30 3.92
N HIS A 116 -12.45 6.42 3.12
CA HIS A 116 -12.26 4.98 3.26
C HIS A 116 -10.80 4.58 3.06
N LYS A 117 -10.16 5.05 1.98
CA LYS A 117 -8.74 4.76 1.70
C LYS A 117 -7.82 5.26 2.82
N LEU A 118 -8.05 6.48 3.32
CA LEU A 118 -7.26 7.04 4.42
C LEU A 118 -7.45 6.26 5.72
N LYS A 119 -8.68 5.85 6.04
CA LYS A 119 -8.97 5.03 7.23
C LYS A 119 -8.31 3.66 7.15
N LEU A 120 -8.38 2.99 5.99
CA LEU A 120 -7.75 1.69 5.77
C LEU A 120 -6.22 1.81 5.88
N ASN A 121 -5.62 2.76 5.18
CA ASN A 121 -4.19 3.07 5.26
C ASN A 121 -3.76 3.35 6.71
N ASN A 122 -4.56 4.14 7.45
CA ASN A 122 -4.30 4.49 8.84
C ASN A 122 -4.38 3.28 9.79
N SER A 123 -5.26 2.32 9.53
CA SER A 123 -5.35 1.09 10.33
C SER A 123 -4.07 0.25 10.21
N PHE A 124 -3.52 0.12 9.01
CA PHE A 124 -2.24 -0.56 8.77
C PHE A 124 -1.06 0.19 9.39
N LEU A 125 -1.02 1.52 9.22
CA LEU A 125 0.01 2.36 9.84
C LEU A 125 0.02 2.23 11.37
N ARG A 126 -1.15 2.20 12.01
CA ARG A 126 -1.27 2.01 13.47
C ARG A 126 -0.78 0.65 13.91
N LYS A 127 -1.09 -0.41 13.17
CA LYS A 127 -0.57 -1.75 13.46
C LYS A 127 0.96 -1.73 13.43
N ILE A 128 1.54 -1.24 12.34
CA ILE A 128 3.00 -1.15 12.20
C ILE A 128 3.64 -0.26 13.27
N PHE A 129 3.03 0.89 13.58
CA PHE A 129 3.51 1.76 14.65
C PHE A 129 3.58 1.01 15.99
N ASN A 130 2.52 0.29 16.36
CA ASN A 130 2.47 -0.48 17.58
C ASN A 130 3.52 -1.60 17.60
N ASP A 131 3.71 -2.28 16.48
CA ASP A 131 4.68 -3.35 16.34
C ASP A 131 6.12 -2.82 16.40
N LEU A 132 6.40 -1.68 15.75
CA LEU A 132 7.69 -0.98 15.85
C LEU A 132 7.97 -0.52 17.29
N TYR A 133 6.97 0.07 17.94
CA TYR A 133 7.10 0.62 19.29
C TYR A 133 7.29 -0.49 20.33
N SER A 134 6.52 -1.56 20.24
CA SER A 134 6.59 -2.71 21.15
C SER A 134 7.76 -3.66 20.87
N LYS A 135 8.58 -3.39 19.84
CA LYS A 135 9.67 -4.25 19.37
C LYS A 135 9.21 -5.69 19.06
N LYS A 136 7.95 -5.85 18.67
CA LYS A 136 7.36 -7.14 18.25
C LYS A 136 7.62 -7.48 16.78
N ILE A 137 8.23 -6.56 16.01
CA ILE A 137 8.63 -6.84 14.64
C ILE A 137 9.83 -7.76 14.69
N ASP A 138 9.64 -8.96 14.16
CA ASP A 138 10.62 -10.02 14.14
C ASP A 138 11.80 -9.71 13.21
N MET A 139 12.87 -10.47 13.40
CA MET A 139 14.13 -10.35 12.63
C MET A 139 13.94 -10.65 11.13
N GLU A 140 12.80 -11.21 10.75
CA GLU A 140 12.43 -11.60 9.39
C GLU A 140 11.64 -10.51 8.64
N SER A 141 11.21 -9.46 9.35
CA SER A 141 10.49 -8.34 8.75
C SER A 141 11.44 -7.37 8.05
N VAL A 142 11.09 -7.04 6.82
CA VAL A 142 11.82 -6.12 5.96
C VAL A 142 10.89 -4.98 5.55
N PHE A 143 11.38 -3.75 5.59
CA PHE A 143 10.64 -2.61 5.07
C PHE A 143 11.26 -2.12 3.76
N TYR A 144 10.41 -1.80 2.80
CA TYR A 144 10.79 -1.14 1.56
C TYR A 144 10.12 0.22 1.49
N VAL A 145 10.93 1.25 1.30
CA VAL A 145 10.47 2.64 1.26
C VAL A 145 10.76 3.22 -0.10
N THR A 146 9.70 3.55 -0.84
CA THR A 146 9.82 4.35 -2.06
C THR A 146 9.74 5.83 -1.69
N LYS A 147 10.75 6.58 -2.08
CA LYS A 147 10.84 8.03 -1.87
C LYS A 147 10.72 8.76 -3.20
N PHE A 148 10.17 9.95 -3.16
CA PHE A 148 10.18 10.93 -4.24
C PHE A 148 10.70 12.24 -3.68
N ASN A 149 11.75 12.81 -4.29
CA ASN A 149 12.45 13.99 -3.76
C ASN A 149 12.84 13.83 -2.27
N ASN A 150 13.34 12.68 -1.89
CA ASN A 150 13.70 12.31 -0.51
C ASN A 150 12.53 12.21 0.49
N GLU A 151 11.28 12.45 0.08
CA GLU A 151 10.11 12.18 0.91
C GLU A 151 9.58 10.77 0.66
N ALA A 152 9.29 10.04 1.74
CA ALA A 152 8.65 8.74 1.61
C ALA A 152 7.24 8.90 1.00
N VAL A 153 6.95 8.12 -0.04
CA VAL A 153 5.66 8.10 -0.73
C VAL A 153 4.92 6.81 -0.45
N VAL A 154 5.65 5.70 -0.38
CA VAL A 154 5.12 4.37 -0.06
C VAL A 154 6.05 3.69 0.91
N ILE A 155 5.46 3.00 1.88
CA ILE A 155 6.15 2.11 2.82
C ILE A 155 5.49 0.74 2.68
N THR A 156 6.30 -0.29 2.47
CA THR A 156 5.83 -1.68 2.43
C THR A 156 6.52 -2.47 3.52
N GLN A 157 5.75 -3.20 4.30
CA GLN A 157 6.25 -4.24 5.18
C GLN A 157 6.14 -5.56 4.46
N ALA A 158 7.23 -6.33 4.49
CA ALA A 158 7.26 -7.70 4.01
C ALA A 158 7.93 -8.59 5.05
N GLU A 159 7.59 -9.86 5.04
CA GLU A 159 8.11 -10.87 5.96
C GLU A 159 8.67 -12.05 5.17
N LEU A 160 9.85 -12.51 5.57
CA LEU A 160 10.48 -13.68 4.97
C LEU A 160 10.00 -14.94 5.69
N ILE A 161 9.32 -15.82 4.96
CA ILE A 161 8.81 -17.10 5.48
C ILE A 161 9.40 -18.23 4.62
N GLY A 162 10.45 -18.86 5.12
CA GLY A 162 11.18 -19.87 4.35
C GLY A 162 11.81 -19.31 3.07
N SER A 163 11.35 -19.75 1.91
CA SER A 163 11.81 -19.26 0.59
C SER A 163 10.80 -18.31 -0.07
N GLU A 164 9.88 -17.75 0.69
CA GLU A 164 8.83 -16.85 0.21
C GLU A 164 8.92 -15.50 0.91
N LEU A 165 8.76 -14.41 0.18
CA LEU A 165 8.61 -13.07 0.75
C LEU A 165 7.14 -12.66 0.69
N HIS A 166 6.53 -12.53 1.84
CA HIS A 166 5.13 -12.14 2.00
C HIS A 166 5.03 -10.63 2.13
N ILE A 167 4.32 -9.99 1.22
CA ILE A 167 4.02 -8.55 1.26
C ILE A 167 2.79 -8.37 2.14
N GLU A 168 3.02 -7.89 3.37
CA GLU A 168 1.98 -7.79 4.40
C GLU A 168 1.14 -6.51 4.26
N PHE A 169 1.81 -5.37 4.17
CA PHE A 169 1.17 -4.07 4.13
C PHE A 169 1.85 -3.14 3.14
N VAL A 170 1.05 -2.50 2.30
CA VAL A 170 1.49 -1.42 1.41
C VAL A 170 0.76 -0.14 1.82
N MET A 171 1.51 0.81 2.34
CA MET A 171 0.98 2.06 2.87
C MET A 171 1.48 3.25 2.08
N SER A 172 0.58 4.15 1.77
CA SER A 172 0.91 5.36 1.01
C SER A 172 0.91 6.61 1.89
N ASN A 173 1.70 7.60 1.49
CA ASN A 173 1.63 8.94 2.06
C ASN A 173 0.20 9.46 1.93
N PRO A 174 -0.44 9.94 3.03
CA PRO A 174 -1.83 10.39 3.02
C PRO A 174 -2.11 11.54 2.05
N ASP A 175 -1.17 12.47 1.87
CA ASP A 175 -1.31 13.55 0.89
C ASP A 175 -1.39 12.97 -0.53
N ASN A 176 -0.56 11.96 -0.81
CA ASN A 176 -0.58 11.30 -2.12
C ASN A 176 -1.88 10.53 -2.35
N ILE A 177 -2.49 9.94 -1.30
CA ILE A 177 -3.83 9.32 -1.41
C ILE A 177 -4.86 10.36 -1.83
N LEU A 178 -4.89 11.51 -1.15
CA LEU A 178 -5.81 12.61 -1.46
C LEU A 178 -5.59 13.12 -2.87
N ASN A 179 -4.37 13.51 -3.20
CA ASN A 179 -4.01 14.12 -4.48
C ASN A 179 -4.27 13.15 -5.65
N THR A 180 -3.96 11.86 -5.48
CA THR A 180 -4.19 10.85 -6.52
C THR A 180 -5.68 10.65 -6.83
N VAL A 181 -6.54 10.66 -5.80
CA VAL A 181 -7.99 10.50 -6.02
C VAL A 181 -8.60 11.74 -6.66
N LEU A 182 -8.12 12.93 -6.28
CA LEU A 182 -8.57 14.20 -6.85
C LEU A 182 -7.89 14.56 -8.17
N ASN A 183 -6.86 13.83 -8.56
CA ASN A 183 -6.02 14.12 -9.72
C ASN A 183 -5.35 15.51 -9.64
N ASN A 184 -4.98 15.94 -8.44
CA ASN A 184 -4.33 17.21 -8.19
C ASN A 184 -2.89 17.24 -8.70
N GLU A 185 -2.36 18.43 -8.90
CA GLU A 185 -0.93 18.68 -9.08
C GLU A 185 -0.11 18.03 -7.96
N GLY A 186 1.03 17.46 -8.30
CA GLY A 186 1.89 16.75 -7.36
C GLY A 186 1.43 15.34 -6.99
N ALA A 187 0.30 14.87 -7.53
CA ALA A 187 -0.13 13.49 -7.33
C ALA A 187 0.86 12.51 -7.99
N ILE A 188 1.32 11.53 -7.23
CA ILE A 188 2.22 10.49 -7.72
C ILE A 188 1.42 9.21 -7.91
N LYS A 189 1.08 8.92 -9.16
CA LYS A 189 0.38 7.70 -9.54
C LYS A 189 1.37 6.54 -9.69
N ARG A 190 0.92 5.32 -9.40
CA ARG A 190 1.70 4.08 -9.50
C ARG A 190 2.90 3.96 -8.54
N ALA A 191 3.02 4.81 -7.53
CA ALA A 191 4.11 4.74 -6.57
C ALA A 191 4.14 3.37 -5.83
N SER A 192 2.99 2.81 -5.47
CA SER A 192 2.90 1.47 -4.88
C SER A 192 3.29 0.36 -5.86
N VAL A 193 2.99 0.51 -7.15
CA VAL A 193 3.41 -0.43 -8.19
C VAL A 193 4.93 -0.43 -8.33
N GLU A 194 5.54 0.75 -8.36
CA GLU A 194 6.99 0.90 -8.38
C GLU A 194 7.65 0.29 -7.15
N ASN A 195 7.05 0.49 -5.97
CA ASN A 195 7.56 -0.10 -4.74
C ASN A 195 7.56 -1.65 -4.83
N ILE A 196 6.46 -2.28 -5.26
CA ILE A 196 6.39 -3.73 -5.44
C ILE A 196 7.37 -4.23 -6.50
N ARG A 197 7.52 -3.49 -7.61
CA ARG A 197 8.50 -3.80 -8.65
C ARG A 197 9.93 -3.75 -8.11
N SER A 198 10.25 -2.77 -7.28
CA SER A 198 11.57 -2.64 -6.67
C SER A 198 11.87 -3.77 -5.69
N ILE A 199 10.86 -4.24 -4.95
CA ILE A 199 10.96 -5.43 -4.10
C ILE A 199 11.31 -6.65 -4.95
N GLY A 200 10.58 -6.87 -6.03
CA GLY A 200 10.85 -7.98 -6.95
C GLY A 200 12.27 -7.93 -7.50
N ARG A 201 12.73 -6.78 -7.96
CA ARG A 201 14.10 -6.58 -8.45
C ARG A 201 15.17 -6.84 -7.39
N ASP A 202 14.98 -6.29 -6.16
CA ASP A 202 15.90 -6.51 -5.05
C ASP A 202 16.01 -8.01 -4.74
N VAL A 203 14.88 -8.69 -4.67
CA VAL A 203 14.85 -10.13 -4.34
C VAL A 203 15.53 -10.96 -5.43
N ILE A 204 15.21 -10.72 -6.70
CA ILE A 204 15.83 -11.45 -7.82
C ILE A 204 17.34 -11.22 -7.85
N SER A 205 17.79 -9.98 -7.63
CA SER A 205 19.21 -9.63 -7.74
C SER A 205 20.04 -10.03 -6.51
N ASN A 206 19.46 -9.96 -5.31
CA ASN A 206 20.22 -10.00 -4.07
C ASN A 206 19.86 -11.18 -3.15
N ASN A 207 18.77 -11.92 -3.44
CA ASN A 207 18.26 -12.96 -2.54
C ASN A 207 17.81 -14.22 -3.32
N PRO A 208 18.73 -14.96 -3.93
CA PRO A 208 18.39 -16.10 -4.80
C PRO A 208 17.71 -17.27 -4.06
N VAL A 209 17.70 -17.25 -2.74
CA VAL A 209 16.98 -18.23 -1.91
C VAL A 209 15.48 -18.02 -1.99
N ILE A 210 15.02 -16.76 -2.15
CA ILE A 210 13.60 -16.43 -2.28
C ILE A 210 13.13 -16.84 -3.68
N LYS A 211 12.06 -17.63 -3.74
CA LYS A 211 11.49 -18.15 -4.97
C LYS A 211 10.18 -17.50 -5.35
N LYS A 212 9.45 -16.97 -4.36
CA LYS A 212 8.12 -16.42 -4.56
C LYS A 212 7.95 -15.12 -3.80
N LEU A 213 7.21 -14.19 -4.41
CA LEU A 213 6.57 -13.06 -3.72
C LEU A 213 5.09 -13.40 -3.53
N LYS A 214 4.58 -13.23 -2.34
CA LYS A 214 3.16 -13.43 -2.02
C LYS A 214 2.53 -12.17 -1.49
N SER A 215 1.26 -11.95 -1.77
CA SER A 215 0.51 -10.81 -1.24
C SER A 215 -0.96 -11.15 -1.09
N TYR A 216 -1.52 -10.72 0.03
CA TYR A 216 -2.96 -10.74 0.28
C TYR A 216 -3.58 -9.40 -0.10
N VAL A 217 -4.40 -9.38 -1.14
CA VAL A 217 -4.91 -8.14 -1.73
C VAL A 217 -6.39 -7.98 -1.49
N VAL A 218 -6.77 -6.91 -0.79
CA VAL A 218 -8.17 -6.59 -0.43
C VAL A 218 -8.80 -5.53 -1.36
N SER A 219 -8.08 -5.08 -2.38
CA SER A 219 -8.53 -4.00 -3.27
C SER A 219 -8.46 -4.42 -4.73
N PRO A 220 -9.56 -4.41 -5.49
CA PRO A 220 -9.57 -4.76 -6.91
C PRO A 220 -8.61 -3.90 -7.75
N THR A 221 -8.43 -2.62 -7.38
CA THR A 221 -7.48 -1.74 -8.07
C THR A 221 -6.03 -2.19 -7.82
N LEU A 222 -5.73 -2.58 -6.60
CA LEU A 222 -4.40 -3.07 -6.24
C LEU A 222 -4.16 -4.44 -6.87
N GLU A 223 -5.14 -5.33 -6.83
CA GLU A 223 -5.09 -6.63 -7.51
C GLU A 223 -4.77 -6.49 -8.99
N ALA A 224 -5.47 -5.60 -9.70
CA ALA A 224 -5.20 -5.36 -11.13
C ALA A 224 -3.75 -4.90 -11.36
N ASN A 225 -3.15 -4.16 -10.44
CA ASN A 225 -1.75 -3.74 -10.53
C ASN A 225 -0.79 -4.93 -10.30
N TYR A 226 -1.07 -5.79 -9.32
CA TYR A 226 -0.27 -6.99 -9.06
C TYR A 226 -0.33 -7.95 -10.26
N ARG A 227 -1.53 -8.19 -10.82
CA ARG A 227 -1.70 -9.01 -12.03
C ARG A 227 -0.90 -8.48 -13.24
N ARG A 228 -0.83 -7.15 -13.40
CA ARG A 228 0.01 -6.53 -14.44
C ARG A 228 1.51 -6.74 -14.21
N LEU A 229 1.94 -6.90 -12.97
CA LEU A 229 3.31 -7.28 -12.61
C LEU A 229 3.58 -8.78 -12.77
N GLY A 230 2.58 -9.56 -13.17
CA GLY A 230 2.71 -11.00 -13.40
C GLY A 230 2.26 -11.89 -12.22
N PHE A 231 1.69 -11.30 -11.16
CA PHE A 231 1.12 -12.09 -10.07
C PHE A 231 -0.12 -12.86 -10.56
N THR A 232 -0.23 -14.08 -10.12
CA THR A 232 -1.36 -14.99 -10.37
C THR A 232 -2.01 -15.39 -9.05
N GLU A 233 -3.25 -15.86 -9.10
CA GLU A 233 -3.88 -16.47 -7.93
C GLU A 233 -3.17 -17.76 -7.56
N PHE A 234 -2.99 -17.96 -6.25
CA PHE A 234 -2.65 -19.27 -5.76
C PHE A 234 -3.78 -19.80 -4.87
N THR A 235 -4.08 -21.08 -5.04
CA THR A 235 -4.96 -21.82 -4.14
C THR A 235 -4.09 -22.59 -3.17
N CYS A 236 -4.30 -22.40 -1.88
CA CYS A 236 -3.77 -23.36 -0.89
C CYS A 236 -4.45 -24.71 -1.18
N LEU A 237 -3.66 -25.69 -1.65
CA LEU A 237 -4.08 -27.08 -1.74
C LEU A 237 -4.09 -27.69 -0.34
#